data_0791725531e86484d42cd6e504e46fc2
#
_entry.id   0791725531e86484d42cd6e504e46fc2
#
_cell.length_a   1.000
_cell.length_b   1.000
_cell.length_c   1.000
_cell.angle_alpha   90.00
_cell.angle_beta   90.00
_cell.angle_gamma   90.00
#
_symmetry.space_group_name_H-M   'P 1'
#
loop_
_entity.id
_entity.type
_entity.pdbx_description
1 polymer ?
#
loop_
_entity_poly.entity_id
_entity_poly.type
_entity_poly.pdbx_seq_one_letter_code
_entity_poly.pdbx_strand_id
1 'polypeptide(L)'
;MTLSTQESQQQDSNYFAALDIGSNSFHFVLARQVHQHLQILHSEKYKVKLATGLGENNKLSNEAIMRGIATLTSLCSSTSHLDHTNFRVVATHTLRKAKNSAEFLSIAKQVFPFDIEVISGHEEARLIYAGVRYHSASTAQRLILDIGGGSTECIIGQQEKVHVLASLPIGCVSYSKAYFSNKKISKSQFNQAITAAKLAIEAIAKRYKNLAWQEAIGTS
;
A
#
# COMPACT_ATOMS: atom_id res chain seq x y z
N MET A 1 26.88 -0.03 42.28
CA MET A 1 26.46 -1.05 41.32
C MET A 1 25.04 -0.76 40.89
N THR A 2 24.78 0.20 40.00
CA THR A 2 23.42 0.53 39.51
C THR A 2 23.55 1.38 38.24
N LEU A 3 24.21 0.85 37.19
CA LEU A 3 24.35 1.52 35.88
C LEU A 3 24.02 0.64 34.69
N SER A 4 23.52 -0.59 34.91
CA SER A 4 23.31 -1.55 33.80
C SER A 4 21.85 -1.77 33.38
N THR A 5 20.86 -1.12 34.02
CA THR A 5 19.42 -1.33 33.74
C THR A 5 18.77 -0.23 32.91
N GLN A 6 19.42 0.89 32.64
CA GLN A 6 18.87 1.97 31.83
C GLN A 6 19.22 1.88 30.34
N GLU A 7 20.28 1.17 29.95
CA GLU A 7 20.69 1.04 28.56
C GLU A 7 19.81 0.03 27.76
N SER A 8 19.24 -0.97 28.44
CA SER A 8 18.40 -1.98 27.74
C SER A 8 16.98 -1.50 27.40
N GLN A 9 16.43 -0.51 28.10
CA GLN A 9 15.10 0.03 27.80
C GLN A 9 15.09 1.14 26.74
N GLN A 10 16.24 1.75 26.44
CA GLN A 10 16.35 2.80 25.43
C GLN A 10 16.63 2.25 24.03
N GLN A 11 16.95 0.96 23.89
CA GLN A 11 17.31 0.31 22.63
C GLN A 11 16.08 -0.10 21.79
N ASP A 12 14.92 -0.38 22.41
CA ASP A 12 13.70 -0.79 21.71
C ASP A 12 12.90 0.37 21.07
N SER A 13 13.11 1.60 21.50
CA SER A 13 12.36 2.78 21.02
C SER A 13 12.77 3.27 19.62
N ASN A 14 13.83 2.74 19.02
CA ASN A 14 14.37 3.20 17.74
C ASN A 14 14.03 2.30 16.55
N TYR A 15 13.29 1.22 16.75
CA TYR A 15 12.85 0.34 15.67
C TYR A 15 11.42 0.69 15.25
N PHE A 16 11.20 0.71 13.94
CA PHE A 16 9.90 0.99 13.34
C PHE A 16 9.57 -0.11 12.33
N ALA A 17 8.34 -0.55 12.33
CA ALA A 17 7.86 -1.50 11.35
C ALA A 17 6.64 -0.96 10.60
N ALA A 18 6.49 -1.38 9.36
CA ALA A 18 5.31 -1.11 8.55
C ALA A 18 4.91 -2.38 7.79
N LEU A 19 3.62 -2.64 7.72
CA LEU A 19 3.05 -3.68 6.87
C LEU A 19 1.95 -3.07 6.01
N ASP A 20 2.13 -3.13 4.68
CA ASP A 20 1.10 -2.82 3.70
C ASP A 20 0.42 -4.11 3.25
N ILE A 21 -0.87 -4.24 3.56
CA ILE A 21 -1.74 -5.32 3.12
C ILE A 21 -2.34 -4.94 1.76
N GLY A 22 -1.55 -5.11 0.71
CA GLY A 22 -1.89 -4.73 -0.64
C GLY A 22 -2.73 -5.77 -1.40
N SER A 23 -3.18 -5.38 -2.59
CA SER A 23 -4.03 -6.22 -3.46
C SER A 23 -3.31 -7.45 -4.02
N ASN A 24 -2.05 -7.32 -4.38
CA ASN A 24 -1.24 -8.39 -4.95
C ASN A 24 -0.29 -9.01 -3.92
N SER A 25 0.30 -8.18 -3.10
CA SER A 25 1.33 -8.59 -2.16
C SER A 25 1.13 -7.88 -0.83
N PHE A 26 1.55 -8.52 0.26
CA PHE A 26 1.80 -7.85 1.53
C PHE A 26 3.27 -7.43 1.54
N HIS A 27 3.54 -6.21 1.97
CA HIS A 27 4.90 -5.69 2.02
C HIS A 27 5.26 -5.30 3.45
N PHE A 28 6.18 -6.02 4.04
CA PHE A 28 6.72 -5.77 5.37
C PHE A 28 8.06 -5.04 5.27
N VAL A 29 8.23 -4.03 6.10
CA VAL A 29 9.48 -3.29 6.24
C VAL A 29 9.78 -3.11 7.72
N LEU A 30 11.02 -3.42 8.12
CA LEU A 30 11.59 -3.11 9.41
C LEU A 30 12.73 -2.10 9.22
N ALA A 31 12.69 -1.03 9.98
CA ALA A 31 13.69 0.02 9.92
C ALA A 31 14.17 0.38 11.33
N ARG A 32 15.36 0.93 11.41
CA ARG A 32 15.91 1.55 12.62
C ARG A 32 16.16 3.03 12.38
N GLN A 33 15.79 3.86 13.33
CA GLN A 33 16.16 5.27 13.29
C GLN A 33 17.60 5.44 13.74
N VAL A 34 18.40 6.06 12.89
CA VAL A 34 19.79 6.44 13.17
C VAL A 34 19.89 7.95 12.95
N HIS A 35 19.97 8.69 14.02
CA HIS A 35 19.85 10.16 14.02
C HIS A 35 18.50 10.60 13.41
N GLN A 36 18.52 11.30 12.29
CA GLN A 36 17.31 11.75 11.58
C GLN A 36 16.96 10.89 10.36
N HIS A 37 17.63 9.74 10.15
CA HIS A 37 17.44 8.86 9.00
C HIS A 37 16.89 7.50 9.41
N LEU A 38 16.10 6.91 8.54
CA LEU A 38 15.64 5.52 8.68
C LEU A 38 16.61 4.61 7.91
N GLN A 39 17.20 3.67 8.62
CA GLN A 39 17.97 2.58 8.04
C GLN A 39 17.06 1.38 7.87
N ILE A 40 16.79 0.96 6.64
CA ILE A 40 16.03 -0.27 6.36
C ILE A 40 16.91 -1.46 6.76
N LEU A 41 16.41 -2.28 7.67
CA LEU A 41 17.06 -3.49 8.16
C LEU A 41 16.53 -4.73 7.44
N HIS A 42 15.23 -4.76 7.15
CA HIS A 42 14.58 -5.86 6.47
C HIS A 42 13.43 -5.34 5.62
N SER A 43 13.24 -5.92 4.44
CA SER A 43 12.13 -5.64 3.55
C SER A 43 11.74 -6.91 2.82
N GLU A 44 10.48 -7.31 2.90
CA GLU A 44 9.98 -8.54 2.30
C GLU A 44 8.60 -8.36 1.69
N LYS A 45 8.40 -8.96 0.50
CA LYS A 45 7.11 -8.98 -0.22
C LYS A 45 6.56 -10.40 -0.28
N TYR A 46 5.38 -10.60 0.28
CA TYR A 46 4.64 -11.87 0.26
C TYR A 46 3.56 -11.84 -0.81
N LYS A 47 3.64 -12.69 -1.83
CA LYS A 47 2.64 -12.77 -2.92
C LYS A 47 1.35 -13.43 -2.49
N VAL A 48 0.49 -12.72 -1.77
CA VAL A 48 -0.79 -13.22 -1.26
C VAL A 48 -1.88 -13.26 -2.33
N LYS A 49 -1.83 -12.34 -3.32
CA LYS A 49 -2.82 -12.21 -4.40
C LYS A 49 -4.25 -12.06 -3.85
N LEU A 50 -4.44 -11.18 -2.87
CA LEU A 50 -5.72 -11.02 -2.19
C LEU A 50 -6.85 -10.61 -3.18
N ALA A 51 -6.54 -9.71 -4.11
CA ALA A 51 -7.50 -9.22 -5.10
C ALA A 51 -8.01 -10.29 -6.08
N THR A 52 -7.27 -11.38 -6.32
CA THR A 52 -7.75 -12.46 -7.19
C THR A 52 -8.97 -13.17 -6.61
N GLY A 53 -9.11 -13.16 -5.27
CA GLY A 53 -10.27 -13.72 -4.57
C GLY A 53 -11.44 -12.76 -4.42
N LEU A 54 -11.33 -11.51 -4.87
CA LEU A 54 -12.46 -10.58 -4.84
C LEU A 54 -13.45 -10.91 -5.96
N GLY A 55 -14.62 -11.43 -5.60
CA GLY A 55 -15.67 -11.80 -6.54
C GLY A 55 -16.39 -10.58 -7.16
N GLU A 56 -17.30 -10.83 -8.13
CA GLU A 56 -18.11 -9.78 -8.76
C GLU A 56 -19.02 -9.04 -7.76
N ASN A 57 -19.46 -9.73 -6.71
CA ASN A 57 -20.23 -9.16 -5.60
C ASN A 57 -19.38 -8.34 -4.62
N ASN A 58 -18.09 -8.16 -4.88
CA ASN A 58 -17.10 -7.56 -4.00
C ASN A 58 -16.93 -8.30 -2.64
N LYS A 59 -17.10 -9.63 -2.61
CA LYS A 59 -16.74 -10.44 -1.44
C LYS A 59 -15.44 -11.18 -1.72
N LEU A 60 -14.57 -11.24 -0.73
CA LEU A 60 -13.38 -12.10 -0.74
C LEU A 60 -13.80 -13.56 -0.58
N SER A 61 -13.17 -14.42 -1.35
CA SER A 61 -13.34 -15.88 -1.17
C SER A 61 -12.61 -16.35 0.09
N ASN A 62 -13.08 -17.46 0.67
CA ASN A 62 -12.47 -18.05 1.85
C ASN A 62 -10.99 -18.41 1.62
N GLU A 63 -10.64 -18.90 0.42
CA GLU A 63 -9.26 -19.22 0.05
C GLU A 63 -8.36 -17.99 0.06
N ALA A 64 -8.88 -16.83 -0.39
CA ALA A 64 -8.11 -15.59 -0.36
C ALA A 64 -7.92 -15.07 1.07
N ILE A 65 -8.98 -15.14 1.88
CA ILE A 65 -8.91 -14.83 3.31
C ILE A 65 -7.85 -15.70 3.98
N MET A 66 -7.93 -17.03 3.83
CA MET A 66 -7.01 -17.95 4.47
C MET A 66 -5.55 -17.76 4.02
N ARG A 67 -5.29 -17.41 2.75
CA ARG A 67 -3.92 -17.06 2.31
C ARG A 67 -3.40 -15.81 3.02
N GLY A 68 -4.24 -14.78 3.17
CA GLY A 68 -3.87 -13.58 3.90
C GLY A 68 -3.60 -13.86 5.37
N ILE A 69 -4.46 -14.62 6.01
CA ILE A 69 -4.33 -15.00 7.43
C ILE A 69 -3.06 -15.84 7.66
N ALA A 70 -2.78 -16.84 6.80
CA ALA A 70 -1.55 -17.64 6.90
C ALA A 70 -0.28 -16.75 6.81
N THR A 71 -0.29 -15.74 5.96
CA THR A 71 0.83 -14.78 5.87
C THR A 71 0.97 -13.96 7.15
N LEU A 72 -0.14 -13.46 7.72
CA LEU A 72 -0.12 -12.72 8.98
C LEU A 72 0.35 -13.60 10.15
N THR A 73 -0.06 -14.87 10.20
CA THR A 73 0.40 -15.83 11.21
C THR A 73 1.92 -16.05 11.12
N SER A 74 2.44 -16.20 9.91
CA SER A 74 3.89 -16.31 9.69
C SER A 74 4.65 -15.06 10.13
N LEU A 75 4.13 -13.86 9.82
CA LEU A 75 4.72 -12.59 10.23
C LEU A 75 4.67 -12.39 11.75
N CYS A 76 3.64 -12.87 12.42
CA CYS A 76 3.49 -12.71 13.86
C CYS A 76 4.71 -13.26 14.63
N SER A 77 5.22 -14.43 14.24
CA SER A 77 6.41 -15.01 14.89
C SER A 77 7.67 -14.17 14.72
N SER A 78 7.78 -13.44 13.61
CA SER A 78 8.95 -12.57 13.33
C SER A 78 8.81 -11.17 13.94
N THR A 79 7.59 -10.76 14.31
CA THR A 79 7.28 -9.40 14.75
C THR A 79 6.84 -9.31 16.21
N SER A 80 6.72 -10.44 16.92
CA SER A 80 6.23 -10.51 18.30
C SER A 80 7.04 -9.70 19.33
N HIS A 81 8.28 -9.37 18.99
CA HIS A 81 9.19 -8.56 19.82
C HIS A 81 9.09 -7.04 19.54
N LEU A 82 8.31 -6.63 18.52
CA LEU A 82 8.17 -5.23 18.17
C LEU A 82 7.17 -4.52 19.08
N ASP A 83 7.47 -3.27 19.41
CA ASP A 83 6.53 -2.41 20.13
C ASP A 83 5.32 -2.07 19.24
N HIS A 84 4.11 -2.26 19.77
CA HIS A 84 2.87 -1.94 19.07
C HIS A 84 2.77 -0.47 18.65
N THR A 85 3.39 0.45 19.39
CA THR A 85 3.41 1.89 19.07
C THR A 85 4.26 2.22 17.85
N ASN A 86 5.24 1.38 17.54
CA ASN A 86 6.19 1.56 16.45
C ASN A 86 5.91 0.66 15.24
N PHE A 87 4.81 -0.11 15.26
CA PHE A 87 4.40 -0.94 14.14
C PHE A 87 3.07 -0.47 13.55
N ARG A 88 3.12 0.09 12.35
CA ARG A 88 1.92 0.50 11.62
C ARG A 88 1.54 -0.53 10.57
N VAL A 89 0.29 -0.97 10.60
CA VAL A 89 -0.27 -1.93 9.64
C VAL A 89 -1.44 -1.28 8.91
N VAL A 90 -1.32 -1.18 7.59
CA VAL A 90 -2.36 -0.59 6.75
C VAL A 90 -2.88 -1.62 5.75
N ALA A 91 -4.15 -1.54 5.45
CA ALA A 91 -4.78 -2.31 4.38
C ALA A 91 -5.40 -1.37 3.36
N THR A 92 -5.18 -1.68 2.09
CA THR A 92 -5.46 -0.78 0.99
C THR A 92 -6.63 -1.25 0.13
N HIS A 93 -6.60 -1.04 -1.18
CA HIS A 93 -7.71 -1.17 -2.12
C HIS A 93 -8.58 -2.43 -1.93
N THR A 94 -7.99 -3.63 -1.82
CA THR A 94 -8.79 -4.87 -1.80
C THR A 94 -9.65 -4.99 -0.55
N LEU A 95 -9.09 -4.74 0.65
CA LEU A 95 -9.87 -4.77 1.90
C LEU A 95 -10.82 -3.57 2.00
N ARG A 96 -10.45 -2.41 1.47
CA ARG A 96 -11.33 -1.25 1.37
C ARG A 96 -12.58 -1.54 0.51
N LYS A 97 -12.43 -2.32 -0.57
CA LYS A 97 -13.51 -2.67 -1.50
C LYS A 97 -14.33 -3.89 -1.05
N ALA A 98 -13.75 -4.77 -0.26
CA ALA A 98 -14.39 -6.02 0.14
C ALA A 98 -15.55 -5.78 1.11
N LYS A 99 -16.77 -6.24 0.75
CA LYS A 99 -17.96 -6.17 1.60
C LYS A 99 -17.86 -7.02 2.87
N ASN A 100 -17.00 -8.03 2.85
CA ASN A 100 -16.71 -8.90 4.00
C ASN A 100 -15.31 -8.66 4.59
N SER A 101 -14.77 -7.45 4.47
CA SER A 101 -13.49 -7.10 5.09
C SER A 101 -13.50 -7.27 6.61
N ALA A 102 -14.64 -7.05 7.27
CA ALA A 102 -14.80 -7.28 8.70
C ALA A 102 -14.53 -8.74 9.11
N GLU A 103 -14.91 -9.71 8.26
CA GLU A 103 -14.61 -11.13 8.47
C GLU A 103 -13.09 -11.38 8.46
N PHE A 104 -12.39 -10.84 7.44
CA PHE A 104 -10.93 -10.92 7.38
C PHE A 104 -10.27 -10.32 8.62
N LEU A 105 -10.68 -9.11 9.01
CA LEU A 105 -10.12 -8.39 10.17
C LEU A 105 -10.38 -9.13 11.49
N SER A 106 -11.57 -9.72 11.64
CA SER A 106 -11.93 -10.50 12.83
C SER A 106 -11.05 -11.75 12.99
N ILE A 107 -10.77 -12.45 11.89
CA ILE A 107 -9.89 -13.64 11.92
C ILE A 107 -8.43 -13.20 12.11
N ALA A 108 -8.01 -12.12 11.43
CA ALA A 108 -6.65 -11.58 11.56
C ALA A 108 -6.31 -11.22 13.01
N LYS A 109 -7.24 -10.62 13.74
CA LYS A 109 -7.05 -10.23 15.15
C LYS A 109 -6.76 -11.40 16.08
N GLN A 110 -7.15 -12.64 15.71
CA GLN A 110 -6.90 -13.82 16.52
C GLN A 110 -5.45 -14.36 16.38
N VAL A 111 -4.77 -14.03 15.27
CA VAL A 111 -3.46 -14.58 14.93
C VAL A 111 -2.36 -13.51 14.80
N PHE A 112 -2.75 -12.25 14.75
CA PHE A 112 -1.85 -11.12 14.53
C PHE A 112 -2.23 -9.98 15.49
N PRO A 113 -1.39 -9.65 16.48
CA PRO A 113 -1.77 -8.81 17.63
C PRO A 113 -1.82 -7.31 17.30
N PHE A 114 -1.41 -6.90 16.09
CA PHE A 114 -1.36 -5.50 15.69
C PHE A 114 -2.66 -5.08 15.00
N ASP A 115 -3.11 -3.86 15.27
CA ASP A 115 -4.32 -3.31 14.64
C ASP A 115 -4.09 -3.03 13.16
N ILE A 116 -5.05 -3.49 12.33
CA ILE A 116 -5.02 -3.30 10.87
C ILE A 116 -5.95 -2.13 10.51
N GLU A 117 -5.37 -1.04 10.04
CA GLU A 117 -6.10 0.14 9.60
C GLU A 117 -6.46 0.02 8.11
N VAL A 118 -7.75 -0.04 7.76
CA VAL A 118 -8.20 0.03 6.36
C VAL A 118 -8.25 1.49 5.94
N ILE A 119 -7.24 1.93 5.19
CA ILE A 119 -7.07 3.34 4.82
C ILE A 119 -7.84 3.72 3.55
N SER A 120 -8.24 4.98 3.45
CA SER A 120 -8.82 5.54 2.22
C SER A 120 -7.76 5.65 1.11
N GLY A 121 -8.19 5.71 -0.17
CA GLY A 121 -7.27 5.95 -1.28
C GLY A 121 -6.56 7.31 -1.20
N HIS A 122 -7.18 8.30 -0.57
CA HIS A 122 -6.55 9.60 -0.32
C HIS A 122 -5.44 9.49 0.74
N GLU A 123 -5.65 8.73 1.81
CA GLU A 123 -4.63 8.50 2.83
C GLU A 123 -3.47 7.67 2.26
N GLU A 124 -3.78 6.64 1.45
CA GLU A 124 -2.79 5.86 0.70
C GLU A 124 -1.91 6.78 -0.16
N ALA A 125 -2.52 7.67 -0.97
CA ALA A 125 -1.81 8.66 -1.79
C ALA A 125 -0.95 9.62 -0.95
N ARG A 126 -1.44 10.06 0.22
CA ARG A 126 -0.69 10.92 1.14
C ARG A 126 0.55 10.21 1.69
N LEU A 127 0.43 8.95 2.07
CA LEU A 127 1.54 8.14 2.57
C LEU A 127 2.59 7.88 1.48
N ILE A 128 2.15 7.57 0.25
CA ILE A 128 3.04 7.42 -0.90
C ILE A 128 3.84 8.71 -1.15
N TYR A 129 3.16 9.86 -1.14
CA TYR A 129 3.83 11.15 -1.29
C TYR A 129 4.89 11.38 -0.21
N ALA A 130 4.56 11.08 1.05
CA ALA A 130 5.49 11.21 2.17
C ALA A 130 6.73 10.31 2.00
N GLY A 131 6.52 9.06 1.55
CA GLY A 131 7.61 8.13 1.27
C GLY A 131 8.54 8.60 0.14
N VAL A 132 7.98 9.02 -1.00
CA VAL A 132 8.76 9.54 -2.13
C VAL A 132 9.54 10.79 -1.71
N ARG A 133 8.93 11.69 -0.95
CA ARG A 133 9.58 12.90 -0.45
C ARG A 133 10.75 12.59 0.47
N TYR A 134 10.59 11.63 1.36
CA TYR A 134 11.65 11.23 2.29
C TYR A 134 12.93 10.78 1.57
N HIS A 135 12.77 10.12 0.41
CA HIS A 135 13.90 9.60 -0.38
C HIS A 135 14.48 10.62 -1.37
N SER A 136 13.94 11.82 -1.47
CA SER A 136 14.38 12.80 -2.47
C SER A 136 14.32 14.22 -1.96
N ALA A 137 15.46 14.88 -1.94
CA ALA A 137 15.63 16.29 -1.51
C ALA A 137 15.21 17.33 -2.58
N SER A 138 14.59 16.93 -3.69
CA SER A 138 14.19 17.88 -4.75
C SER A 138 13.12 18.85 -4.26
N THR A 139 13.24 20.10 -4.66
CA THR A 139 12.27 21.17 -4.41
C THR A 139 11.28 21.35 -5.57
N ALA A 140 11.44 20.57 -6.64
CA ALA A 140 10.58 20.63 -7.82
C ALA A 140 9.13 20.21 -7.50
N GLN A 141 8.18 20.78 -8.23
CA GLN A 141 6.81 20.28 -8.24
C GLN A 141 6.76 18.97 -9.00
N ARG A 142 6.25 17.90 -8.37
CA ARG A 142 6.31 16.52 -8.86
C ARG A 142 4.93 15.94 -9.08
N LEU A 143 4.80 15.21 -10.18
CA LEU A 143 3.73 14.23 -10.38
C LEU A 143 4.24 12.87 -9.89
N ILE A 144 3.53 12.25 -8.95
CA ILE A 144 3.78 10.89 -8.49
C ILE A 144 2.64 10.01 -8.95
N LEU A 145 2.97 8.87 -9.56
CA LEU A 145 2.04 7.85 -10.02
C LEU A 145 2.42 6.53 -9.38
N ASP A 146 1.58 6.04 -8.46
CA ASP A 146 1.74 4.71 -7.86
C ASP A 146 0.77 3.73 -8.52
N ILE A 147 1.30 2.77 -9.28
CA ILE A 147 0.48 1.81 -10.01
C ILE A 147 0.42 0.51 -9.21
N GLY A 148 -0.62 0.41 -8.37
CA GLY A 148 -0.84 -0.75 -7.53
C GLY A 148 -1.58 -1.91 -8.20
N GLY A 149 -1.92 -2.92 -7.41
CA GLY A 149 -2.68 -4.08 -7.89
C GLY A 149 -4.14 -3.79 -8.19
N GLY A 150 -4.78 -2.92 -7.41
CA GLY A 150 -6.21 -2.61 -7.50
C GLY A 150 -6.53 -1.16 -7.84
N SER A 151 -5.65 -0.24 -7.52
CA SER A 151 -5.78 1.21 -7.73
C SER A 151 -4.50 1.81 -8.29
N THR A 152 -4.59 3.06 -8.72
CA THR A 152 -3.46 3.93 -9.06
C THR A 152 -3.66 5.26 -8.37
N GLU A 153 -2.70 5.61 -7.52
CA GLU A 153 -2.66 6.88 -6.85
C GLU A 153 -1.92 7.90 -7.71
N CYS A 154 -2.54 9.08 -7.88
CA CYS A 154 -1.99 10.19 -8.65
C CYS A 154 -1.83 11.37 -7.69
N ILE A 155 -0.62 11.90 -7.56
CA ILE A 155 -0.35 13.00 -6.63
C ILE A 155 0.47 14.08 -7.32
N ILE A 156 0.10 15.36 -7.16
CA ILE A 156 0.99 16.48 -7.43
C ILE A 156 1.26 17.21 -6.12
N GLY A 157 2.53 17.42 -5.84
CA GLY A 157 2.96 18.14 -4.65
C GLY A 157 4.35 18.75 -4.83
N GLN A 158 4.70 19.62 -3.91
CA GLN A 158 5.98 20.28 -3.84
C GLN A 158 6.42 20.37 -2.38
N GLN A 159 7.64 19.95 -2.10
CA GLN A 159 8.17 19.91 -0.72
C GLN A 159 7.20 19.24 0.25
N GLU A 160 6.72 19.95 1.29
CA GLU A 160 5.79 19.43 2.31
C GLU A 160 4.33 19.46 1.85
N LYS A 161 4.02 20.17 0.75
CA LYS A 161 2.65 20.47 0.36
C LYS A 161 2.17 19.56 -0.75
N VAL A 162 1.09 18.82 -0.48
CA VAL A 162 0.29 18.15 -1.50
C VAL A 162 -0.70 19.17 -2.08
N HIS A 163 -0.67 19.36 -3.39
CA HIS A 163 -1.57 20.27 -4.10
C HIS A 163 -2.85 19.56 -4.55
N VAL A 164 -2.71 18.34 -5.03
CA VAL A 164 -3.81 17.49 -5.48
C VAL A 164 -3.43 16.04 -5.34
N LEU A 165 -4.41 15.23 -4.98
CA LEU A 165 -4.29 13.78 -4.99
C LEU A 165 -5.61 13.12 -5.43
N ALA A 166 -5.48 11.94 -6.01
CA ALA A 166 -6.61 11.09 -6.39
C ALA A 166 -6.18 9.62 -6.34
N SER A 167 -7.14 8.74 -6.06
CA SER A 167 -7.00 7.29 -6.21
C SER A 167 -7.97 6.83 -7.29
N LEU A 168 -7.44 6.26 -8.36
CA LEU A 168 -8.22 5.78 -9.51
C LEU A 168 -8.39 4.26 -9.45
N PRO A 169 -9.52 3.69 -9.87
CA PRO A 169 -9.75 2.25 -9.90
C PRO A 169 -9.03 1.58 -11.09
N ILE A 170 -7.76 1.89 -11.27
CA ILE A 170 -6.87 1.37 -12.31
C ILE A 170 -5.75 0.63 -11.60
N GLY A 171 -5.70 -0.71 -11.71
CA GLY A 171 -4.65 -1.50 -11.10
C GLY A 171 -4.28 -2.69 -11.96
N CYS A 172 -3.04 -3.17 -11.86
CA CYS A 172 -2.55 -4.24 -12.72
C CYS A 172 -3.35 -5.55 -12.55
N VAL A 173 -3.77 -5.90 -11.33
CA VAL A 173 -4.56 -7.12 -11.06
C VAL A 173 -6.02 -6.92 -11.47
N SER A 174 -6.62 -5.78 -11.13
CA SER A 174 -8.02 -5.48 -11.46
C SER A 174 -8.25 -5.42 -12.97
N TYR A 175 -7.34 -4.77 -13.71
CA TYR A 175 -7.40 -4.68 -15.16
C TYR A 175 -7.10 -6.01 -15.85
N SER A 176 -6.13 -6.78 -15.34
CA SER A 176 -5.87 -8.14 -15.86
C SER A 176 -7.10 -9.02 -15.74
N LYS A 177 -7.81 -8.95 -14.61
CA LYS A 177 -9.04 -9.71 -14.39
C LYS A 177 -10.18 -9.25 -15.29
N ALA A 178 -10.36 -7.94 -15.46
CA ALA A 178 -11.47 -7.37 -16.20
C ALA A 178 -11.32 -7.54 -17.72
N TYR A 179 -10.12 -7.38 -18.25
CA TYR A 179 -9.89 -7.27 -19.70
C TYR A 179 -9.08 -8.43 -20.30
N PHE A 180 -8.31 -9.18 -19.49
CA PHE A 180 -7.34 -10.17 -19.98
C PHE A 180 -7.51 -11.54 -19.35
N SER A 181 -8.74 -11.93 -19.01
CA SER A 181 -9.06 -13.19 -18.29
C SER A 181 -8.61 -14.45 -19.03
N ASN A 182 -8.52 -14.43 -20.37
CA ASN A 182 -8.26 -15.60 -21.22
C ASN A 182 -6.75 -15.84 -21.49
N LYS A 183 -5.84 -15.23 -20.76
CA LYS A 183 -4.36 -15.34 -20.92
C LYS A 183 -3.82 -14.93 -22.30
N LYS A 184 -4.68 -14.56 -23.25
CA LYS A 184 -4.30 -14.01 -24.57
C LYS A 184 -4.76 -12.56 -24.62
N ILE A 185 -3.86 -11.65 -24.95
CA ILE A 185 -4.17 -10.23 -25.09
C ILE A 185 -4.52 -9.99 -26.56
N SER A 186 -5.81 -9.78 -26.86
CA SER A 186 -6.22 -9.34 -28.19
C SER A 186 -6.16 -7.80 -28.29
N LYS A 187 -6.01 -7.30 -29.54
CA LYS A 187 -6.06 -5.86 -29.80
C LYS A 187 -7.36 -5.22 -29.31
N SER A 188 -8.49 -5.92 -29.44
CA SER A 188 -9.79 -5.45 -28.97
C SER A 188 -9.83 -5.30 -27.45
N GLN A 189 -9.40 -6.33 -26.69
CA GLN A 189 -9.33 -6.27 -25.22
C GLN A 189 -8.39 -5.17 -24.73
N PHE A 190 -7.24 -5.02 -25.39
CA PHE A 190 -6.30 -3.96 -25.04
C PHE A 190 -6.90 -2.58 -25.27
N ASN A 191 -7.60 -2.36 -26.38
CA ASN A 191 -8.28 -1.09 -26.65
C ASN A 191 -9.41 -0.82 -25.64
N GLN A 192 -10.16 -1.83 -25.20
CA GLN A 192 -11.17 -1.67 -24.14
C GLN A 192 -10.53 -1.23 -22.82
N ALA A 193 -9.41 -1.86 -22.43
CA ALA A 193 -8.66 -1.46 -21.23
C ALA A 193 -8.16 -0.02 -21.33
N ILE A 194 -7.59 0.39 -22.49
CA ILE A 194 -7.17 1.78 -22.74
C ILE A 194 -8.34 2.74 -22.59
N THR A 195 -9.50 2.42 -23.21
CA THR A 195 -10.68 3.30 -23.15
C THR A 195 -11.16 3.49 -21.70
N ALA A 196 -11.24 2.40 -20.94
CA ALA A 196 -11.62 2.47 -19.52
C ALA A 196 -10.62 3.28 -18.69
N ALA A 197 -9.32 3.11 -18.93
CA ALA A 197 -8.28 3.89 -18.23
C ALA A 197 -8.37 5.38 -18.59
N LYS A 198 -8.58 5.72 -19.87
CA LYS A 198 -8.77 7.11 -20.32
C LYS A 198 -9.96 7.76 -19.64
N LEU A 199 -11.12 7.10 -19.59
CA LEU A 199 -12.31 7.62 -18.93
C LEU A 199 -12.06 7.90 -17.42
N ALA A 200 -11.39 6.99 -16.74
CA ALA A 200 -11.05 7.19 -15.34
C ALA A 200 -10.08 8.38 -15.13
N ILE A 201 -9.10 8.56 -16.04
CA ILE A 201 -8.15 9.67 -16.00
C ILE A 201 -8.81 11.00 -16.35
N GLU A 202 -9.75 11.02 -17.32
CA GLU A 202 -10.49 12.24 -17.72
C GLU A 202 -11.18 12.90 -16.53
N ALA A 203 -11.70 12.14 -15.58
CA ALA A 203 -12.34 12.65 -14.36
C ALA A 203 -11.44 13.59 -13.54
N ILE A 204 -10.11 13.39 -13.60
CA ILE A 204 -9.14 14.19 -12.87
C ILE A 204 -8.27 15.08 -13.77
N ALA A 205 -8.21 14.83 -15.08
CA ALA A 205 -7.24 15.39 -16.01
C ALA A 205 -7.20 16.92 -16.01
N LYS A 206 -8.37 17.59 -15.99
CA LYS A 206 -8.45 19.07 -15.98
C LYS A 206 -7.75 19.66 -14.76
N ARG A 207 -7.98 19.09 -13.58
CA ARG A 207 -7.39 19.55 -12.33
C ARG A 207 -5.87 19.38 -12.33
N TYR A 208 -5.37 18.27 -12.88
CA TYR A 208 -3.94 17.97 -12.95
C TYR A 208 -3.23 18.81 -14.02
N LYS A 209 -3.83 19.00 -15.20
CA LYS A 209 -3.25 19.83 -16.28
C LYS A 209 -3.08 21.30 -15.89
N ASN A 210 -3.91 21.81 -14.99
CA ASN A 210 -3.81 23.19 -14.49
C ASN A 210 -2.64 23.37 -13.51
N LEU A 211 -2.07 22.27 -13.01
CA LEU A 211 -0.91 22.27 -12.14
C LEU A 211 0.29 21.77 -12.96
N ALA A 212 1.21 22.67 -13.30
CA ALA A 212 2.45 22.26 -13.96
C ALA A 212 3.30 21.39 -13.03
N TRP A 213 4.05 20.44 -13.57
CA TRP A 213 5.07 19.68 -12.83
C TRP A 213 6.35 19.62 -13.64
N GLN A 214 7.48 19.57 -12.95
CA GLN A 214 8.82 19.51 -13.56
C GLN A 214 9.36 18.09 -13.58
N GLU A 215 8.92 17.24 -12.62
CA GLU A 215 9.39 15.87 -12.49
C GLU A 215 8.18 14.91 -12.41
N ALA A 216 8.34 13.71 -12.96
CA ALA A 216 7.39 12.61 -12.79
C ALA A 216 8.09 11.40 -12.19
N ILE A 217 7.49 10.79 -11.16
CA ILE A 217 8.02 9.63 -10.45
C ILE A 217 6.96 8.54 -10.47
N GLY A 218 7.37 7.33 -10.90
CA GLY A 218 6.56 6.13 -10.82
C GLY A 218 6.96 5.28 -9.61
N THR A 219 5.95 4.73 -8.90
CA THR A 219 6.11 3.75 -7.82
C THR A 219 5.16 2.56 -8.05
N SER A 220 5.39 1.44 -7.34
CA SER A 220 4.54 0.24 -7.41
C SER A 220 4.77 -0.69 -6.20
#